data_af285c2737e5382c34b12155a15d5afb
#
_entry.id   af285c2737e5382c34b12155a15d5afb
#
_cell.length_a   1.000
_cell.length_b   1.000
_cell.length_c   1.000
_cell.angle_alpha   90.00
_cell.angle_beta   90.00
_cell.angle_gamma   90.00
#
_symmetry.space_group_name_H-M   'P 1'
#
loop_
_entity.id
_entity.type
_entity.pdbx_description
1 polymer ?
#
loop_
_entity_poly.entity_id
_entity_poly.type
_entity_poly.pdbx_seq_one_letter_code
_entity_poly.pdbx_strand_id
1 'polypeptide(L)'
;KPELTSNGLLVKCKKAKRIVSDAMNEPSVKRCIENPSSEFDVNRLSEQIHEECVWENNADFSSGRKVDKPTEWGDYYDGDYSYCLSLVNRINAILHSPELKCFFEDGLDLFTKTNECLNSNDYKILRISLEYLSFSFNAREIIANAIGRWFLEQARHYRFRKQPIIIILDEAHQFINKHIGSEDSLVRLDAFELLAKEGRKYGLNICLATQRPRDLPEGILSQMGTL
;
A
#
# COMPACT_ATOMS: atom_id res chain seq x y z
N LYS A 1 -23.44 21.12 2.18
CA LYS A 1 -22.43 20.12 1.75
C LYS A 1 -21.31 20.20 2.75
N PRO A 2 -20.85 19.07 3.31
CA PRO A 2 -19.63 19.09 4.11
C PRO A 2 -18.53 19.56 3.18
N GLU A 3 -17.89 20.63 3.55
CA GLU A 3 -16.73 21.14 2.85
C GLU A 3 -15.56 20.18 3.15
N LEU A 4 -15.42 19.16 2.32
CA LEU A 4 -14.06 18.76 1.95
C LEU A 4 -13.41 20.07 1.50
N THR A 5 -12.31 20.44 2.15
CA THR A 5 -11.54 21.58 1.67
C THR A 5 -11.30 21.41 0.17
N SER A 6 -11.10 22.51 -0.56
CA SER A 6 -10.69 22.48 -1.98
C SER A 6 -9.52 21.52 -2.26
N ASN A 7 -8.86 21.07 -1.22
CA ASN A 7 -7.69 20.22 -1.19
C ASN A 7 -7.98 18.74 -0.84
N GLY A 8 -9.24 18.33 -0.65
CA GLY A 8 -9.60 16.93 -0.37
C GLY A 8 -9.40 16.44 1.07
N LEU A 9 -9.00 17.33 2.01
CA LEU A 9 -8.89 16.99 3.43
C LEU A 9 -10.23 17.06 4.14
N LEU A 10 -10.49 16.13 5.05
CA LEU A 10 -11.64 16.17 5.95
C LEU A 10 -11.29 16.99 7.19
N VAL A 11 -11.81 18.21 7.27
CA VAL A 11 -11.59 19.11 8.40
C VAL A 11 -12.67 18.92 9.46
N LYS A 12 -12.26 18.57 10.68
CA LYS A 12 -13.15 18.40 11.84
C LYS A 12 -13.16 19.62 12.78
N CYS A 13 -12.06 20.37 12.84
CA CYS A 13 -11.90 21.49 13.77
C CYS A 13 -13.08 22.46 13.71
N LYS A 14 -13.71 22.71 14.86
CA LYS A 14 -14.87 23.63 15.03
C LYS A 14 -16.07 23.32 14.12
N LYS A 15 -16.21 22.07 13.71
CA LYS A 15 -17.36 21.61 12.87
C LYS A 15 -18.36 20.81 13.71
N ALA A 16 -19.63 20.91 13.35
CA ALA A 16 -20.65 20.07 13.94
C ALA A 16 -20.40 18.59 13.62
N LYS A 17 -20.46 17.71 14.61
CA LYS A 17 -20.24 16.26 14.43
C LYS A 17 -21.16 15.65 13.38
N ARG A 18 -22.40 16.13 13.29
CA ARG A 18 -23.36 15.69 12.28
C ARG A 18 -22.87 15.96 10.87
N ILE A 19 -22.29 17.15 10.60
CA ILE A 19 -21.79 17.50 9.27
C ILE A 19 -20.67 16.56 8.84
N VAL A 20 -19.73 16.29 9.77
CA VAL A 20 -18.61 15.37 9.52
C VAL A 20 -19.13 13.94 9.30
N SER A 21 -20.07 13.48 10.14
CA SER A 21 -20.68 12.15 10.01
C SER A 21 -21.46 12.00 8.70
N ASP A 22 -22.23 13.01 8.31
CA ASP A 22 -22.99 13.00 7.05
C ASP A 22 -22.03 12.93 5.85
N ALA A 23 -20.87 13.64 5.93
CA ALA A 23 -19.85 13.56 4.90
C ALA A 23 -19.24 12.16 4.77
N MET A 24 -18.87 11.55 5.89
CA MET A 24 -18.28 10.21 5.89
C MET A 24 -19.27 9.12 5.46
N ASN A 25 -20.57 9.33 5.71
CA ASN A 25 -21.63 8.40 5.33
C ASN A 25 -22.19 8.65 3.92
N GLU A 26 -21.71 9.67 3.20
CA GLU A 26 -22.09 9.83 1.80
C GLU A 26 -21.70 8.56 1.02
N PRO A 27 -22.60 7.98 0.20
CA PRO A 27 -22.36 6.67 -0.43
C PRO A 27 -21.08 6.59 -1.27
N SER A 28 -20.67 7.69 -1.90
CA SER A 28 -19.42 7.79 -2.65
C SER A 28 -18.18 7.70 -1.74
N VAL A 29 -18.19 8.48 -0.65
CA VAL A 29 -17.09 8.55 0.32
C VAL A 29 -16.99 7.24 1.10
N LYS A 30 -18.13 6.73 1.59
CA LYS A 30 -18.19 5.47 2.32
C LYS A 30 -17.63 4.31 1.49
N ARG A 31 -17.98 4.23 0.20
CA ARG A 31 -17.44 3.22 -0.72
C ARG A 31 -15.92 3.33 -0.86
N CYS A 32 -15.39 4.55 -0.93
CA CYS A 32 -13.93 4.75 -0.95
C CYS A 32 -13.27 4.32 0.35
N ILE A 33 -13.84 4.65 1.51
CA ILE A 33 -13.29 4.27 2.83
C ILE A 33 -13.30 2.75 3.01
N GLU A 34 -14.36 2.07 2.57
CA GLU A 34 -14.52 0.62 2.72
C GLU A 34 -13.77 -0.19 1.65
N ASN A 35 -13.34 0.42 0.58
CA ASN A 35 -12.60 -0.26 -0.49
C ASN A 35 -11.08 -0.20 -0.25
N PRO A 36 -10.43 -1.33 0.04
CA PRO A 36 -8.98 -1.37 0.28
C PRO A 36 -8.13 -0.99 -0.94
N SER A 37 -8.74 -0.92 -2.13
CA SER A 37 -8.07 -0.51 -3.38
C SER A 37 -8.39 0.94 -3.77
N SER A 38 -8.96 1.74 -2.86
CA SER A 38 -9.21 3.15 -3.15
C SER A 38 -7.92 3.94 -3.24
N GLU A 39 -7.85 4.77 -4.26
CA GLU A 39 -6.77 5.73 -4.42
C GLU A 39 -6.91 6.87 -3.39
N PHE A 40 -5.80 7.29 -2.82
CA PHE A 40 -5.70 8.44 -1.94
C PHE A 40 -4.36 9.14 -2.15
N ASP A 41 -4.32 10.44 -1.88
CA ASP A 41 -3.09 11.21 -1.97
C ASP A 41 -2.25 10.99 -0.71
N VAL A 42 -1.26 10.13 -0.82
CA VAL A 42 -0.35 9.78 0.28
C VAL A 42 0.43 10.99 0.80
N ASN A 43 0.70 12.00 -0.04
CA ASN A 43 1.41 13.21 0.36
C ASN A 43 0.60 14.06 1.36
N ARG A 44 -0.73 13.88 1.37
CA ARG A 44 -1.65 14.59 2.27
C ARG A 44 -1.92 13.85 3.58
N LEU A 45 -1.36 12.63 3.73
CA LEU A 45 -1.66 11.78 4.88
C LEU A 45 -1.24 12.42 6.20
N SER A 46 -0.07 13.05 6.24
CA SER A 46 0.42 13.77 7.44
C SER A 46 -0.47 14.96 7.82
N GLU A 47 -0.99 15.69 6.83
CA GLU A 47 -1.94 16.78 7.04
C GLU A 47 -3.28 16.24 7.57
N GLN A 48 -3.78 15.14 6.99
CA GLN A 48 -5.03 14.54 7.47
C GLN A 48 -4.91 14.04 8.92
N ILE A 49 -3.76 13.48 9.31
CA ILE A 49 -3.51 13.08 10.71
C ILE A 49 -3.63 14.28 11.64
N HIS A 50 -3.13 15.44 11.24
CA HIS A 50 -3.27 16.66 12.04
C HIS A 50 -4.74 17.10 12.13
N GLU A 51 -5.49 17.06 11.03
CA GLU A 51 -6.92 17.40 11.01
C GLU A 51 -7.78 16.44 11.85
N GLU A 52 -7.31 15.21 12.10
CA GLU A 52 -7.97 14.24 12.98
C GLU A 52 -7.73 14.53 14.48
N CYS A 53 -6.65 15.25 14.83
CA CYS A 53 -6.27 15.54 16.21
C CYS A 53 -7.05 16.73 16.75
N VAL A 54 -8.35 16.58 16.93
CA VAL A 54 -9.27 17.56 17.48
C VAL A 54 -9.98 16.97 18.71
N TRP A 55 -10.10 17.76 19.77
CA TRP A 55 -10.80 17.30 20.96
C TRP A 55 -12.32 17.42 20.80
N GLU A 56 -13.05 16.65 21.59
CA GLU A 56 -14.49 16.79 21.65
C GLU A 56 -14.87 18.00 22.51
N ASN A 57 -15.69 18.90 21.98
CA ASN A 57 -16.14 20.07 22.73
C ASN A 57 -17.15 19.67 23.81
N ASN A 58 -16.64 19.10 24.91
CA ASN A 58 -17.43 18.66 26.06
C ASN A 58 -17.73 19.80 27.04
N ALA A 59 -17.20 20.99 26.78
CA ALA A 59 -17.25 22.10 27.70
C ALA A 59 -18.03 23.24 27.09
N ASP A 60 -19.18 23.49 27.66
CA ASP A 60 -19.63 24.83 27.77
C ASP A 60 -18.80 25.49 28.91
N PHE A 61 -17.60 25.97 28.55
CA PHE A 61 -16.69 26.63 29.46
C PHE A 61 -17.31 27.87 30.12
N SER A 62 -18.41 28.40 29.57
CA SER A 62 -19.13 29.56 30.08
C SER A 62 -20.05 29.18 31.24
N SER A 63 -20.55 27.95 31.31
CA SER A 63 -21.51 27.54 32.34
C SER A 63 -20.95 26.50 33.33
N GLY A 64 -19.73 26.00 33.12
CA GLY A 64 -19.11 24.95 33.96
C GLY A 64 -19.84 23.61 33.92
N ARG A 65 -20.80 23.41 33.03
CA ARG A 65 -21.53 22.15 32.82
C ARG A 65 -20.88 21.29 31.76
N LYS A 66 -20.65 20.03 32.10
CA LYS A 66 -20.29 19.02 31.09
C LYS A 66 -21.52 18.72 30.24
N VAL A 67 -21.36 18.81 28.93
CA VAL A 67 -22.38 18.34 27.98
C VAL A 67 -22.22 16.84 27.84
N ASP A 68 -23.23 16.06 28.19
CA ASP A 68 -23.18 14.60 28.12
C ASP A 68 -22.99 14.03 26.70
N LYS A 69 -23.35 14.81 25.67
CA LYS A 69 -23.16 14.45 24.27
C LYS A 69 -22.73 15.69 23.48
N PRO A 70 -21.43 15.88 23.26
CA PRO A 70 -20.94 17.00 22.47
C PRO A 70 -21.45 16.91 21.02
N THR A 71 -22.03 17.99 20.53
CA THR A 71 -22.57 18.10 19.16
C THR A 71 -21.55 18.65 18.17
N GLU A 72 -20.44 19.18 18.67
CA GLU A 72 -19.39 19.82 17.88
C GLU A 72 -18.01 19.30 18.26
N TRP A 73 -17.11 19.32 17.29
CA TRP A 73 -15.69 19.18 17.51
C TRP A 73 -15.11 20.48 18.06
N GLY A 74 -14.13 20.39 18.93
CA GLY A 74 -13.41 21.55 19.47
C GLY A 74 -12.30 22.04 18.54
N ASP A 75 -11.28 22.61 19.16
CA ASP A 75 -10.06 23.06 18.49
C ASP A 75 -9.05 21.90 18.37
N TYR A 76 -7.95 22.14 17.68
CA TYR A 76 -6.84 21.18 17.61
C TYR A 76 -6.29 20.88 19.00
N TYR A 77 -5.88 19.65 19.21
CA TYR A 77 -5.32 19.20 20.47
C TYR A 77 -3.88 18.70 20.27
N ASP A 78 -2.95 19.54 20.68
CA ASP A 78 -1.50 19.27 20.54
C ASP A 78 -1.07 17.99 21.27
N GLY A 79 -1.77 17.59 22.32
CA GLY A 79 -1.52 16.35 23.03
C GLY A 79 -1.68 15.13 22.13
N ASP A 80 -2.82 15.01 21.45
CA ASP A 80 -3.10 13.88 20.54
C ASP A 80 -2.15 13.91 19.35
N TYR A 81 -1.87 15.09 18.79
CA TYR A 81 -0.90 15.24 17.71
C TYR A 81 0.51 14.81 18.14
N SER A 82 0.90 15.12 19.38
CA SER A 82 2.20 14.70 19.93
C SER A 82 2.36 13.19 19.95
N TYR A 83 1.29 12.44 20.25
CA TYR A 83 1.32 10.98 20.16
C TYR A 83 1.46 10.48 18.73
N CYS A 84 0.95 11.23 17.75
CA CYS A 84 1.04 10.89 16.33
C CYS A 84 2.37 11.30 15.68
N LEU A 85 3.18 12.17 16.32
CA LEU A 85 4.41 12.71 15.72
C LEU A 85 5.39 11.62 15.23
N SER A 86 5.52 10.55 15.97
CA SER A 86 6.39 9.43 15.54
C SER A 86 5.92 8.81 14.23
N LEU A 87 4.61 8.63 14.07
CA LEU A 87 4.00 8.14 12.83
C LEU A 87 4.16 9.15 11.70
N VAL A 88 3.85 10.42 11.95
CA VAL A 88 3.99 11.52 10.97
C VAL A 88 5.43 11.63 10.47
N ASN A 89 6.41 11.59 11.39
CA ASN A 89 7.82 11.64 11.03
C ASN A 89 8.25 10.44 10.18
N ARG A 90 7.73 9.23 10.48
CA ARG A 90 8.01 8.03 9.66
C ARG A 90 7.38 8.12 8.28
N ILE A 91 6.15 8.61 8.17
CA ILE A 91 5.48 8.84 6.89
C ILE A 91 6.30 9.84 6.07
N ASN A 92 6.65 10.98 6.64
CA ASN A 92 7.43 12.00 5.96
C ASN A 92 8.83 11.50 5.57
N ALA A 93 9.48 10.71 6.41
CA ALA A 93 10.77 10.08 6.09
C ALA A 93 10.67 9.16 4.87
N ILE A 94 9.57 8.41 4.74
CA ILE A 94 9.31 7.55 3.57
C ILE A 94 9.03 8.39 2.33
N LEU A 95 8.12 9.36 2.44
CA LEU A 95 7.69 10.19 1.29
C LEU A 95 8.82 11.05 0.71
N HIS A 96 9.71 11.54 1.57
CA HIS A 96 10.82 12.40 1.17
C HIS A 96 12.16 11.64 1.03
N SER A 97 12.14 10.31 1.15
CA SER A 97 13.34 9.50 0.94
C SER A 97 13.77 9.55 -0.53
N PRO A 98 15.02 9.94 -0.83
CA PRO A 98 15.54 9.93 -2.20
C PRO A 98 15.41 8.56 -2.86
N GLU A 99 15.54 7.48 -2.07
CA GLU A 99 15.48 6.10 -2.53
C GLU A 99 14.08 5.66 -2.95
N LEU A 100 13.04 6.30 -2.40
CA LEU A 100 11.64 5.98 -2.69
C LEU A 100 10.95 7.03 -3.58
N LYS A 101 11.69 8.07 -3.97
CA LYS A 101 11.21 9.19 -4.78
C LYS A 101 10.50 8.74 -6.05
N CYS A 102 11.01 7.68 -6.69
CA CYS A 102 10.42 7.12 -7.91
C CYS A 102 8.98 6.60 -7.77
N PHE A 103 8.47 6.44 -6.52
CA PHE A 103 7.08 6.02 -6.29
C PHE A 103 6.10 7.18 -6.15
N PHE A 104 6.62 8.36 -5.80
CA PHE A 104 5.82 9.52 -5.45
C PHE A 104 5.95 10.66 -6.47
N GLU A 105 6.82 10.51 -7.46
CA GLU A 105 6.98 11.47 -8.56
C GLU A 105 6.22 11.02 -9.81
N ASP A 106 5.75 12.00 -10.55
CA ASP A 106 5.17 11.78 -11.88
C ASP A 106 6.24 11.19 -12.80
N GLY A 107 5.97 10.03 -13.35
CA GLY A 107 6.90 9.31 -14.19
C GLY A 107 6.23 8.23 -15.04
N LEU A 108 7.06 7.40 -15.66
CA LEU A 108 6.57 6.25 -16.40
C LEU A 108 6.06 5.18 -15.43
N ASP A 109 4.78 4.91 -15.46
CA ASP A 109 4.20 3.82 -14.69
C ASP A 109 4.75 2.46 -15.13
N LEU A 110 5.33 1.72 -14.17
CA LEU A 110 5.93 0.42 -14.39
C LEU A 110 4.94 -0.57 -15.01
N PHE A 111 3.71 -0.58 -14.52
CA PHE A 111 2.70 -1.53 -14.99
C PHE A 111 2.21 -1.22 -16.40
N THR A 112 2.10 0.07 -16.74
CA THR A 112 1.80 0.52 -18.11
C THR A 112 2.92 0.08 -19.06
N LYS A 113 4.18 0.30 -18.70
CA LYS A 113 5.33 -0.13 -19.51
C LYS A 113 5.42 -1.65 -19.63
N THR A 114 5.17 -2.37 -18.56
CA THR A 114 5.09 -3.84 -18.59
C THR A 114 3.98 -4.32 -19.52
N ASN A 115 2.82 -3.68 -19.50
CA ASN A 115 1.71 -3.97 -20.40
C ASN A 115 2.08 -3.75 -21.87
N GLU A 116 2.74 -2.63 -22.20
CA GLU A 116 3.22 -2.33 -23.56
C GLU A 116 4.17 -3.44 -24.02
N CYS A 117 5.15 -3.83 -23.20
CA CYS A 117 6.09 -4.91 -23.52
C CYS A 117 5.39 -6.27 -23.73
N LEU A 118 4.44 -6.61 -22.86
CA LEU A 118 3.70 -7.89 -22.97
C LEU A 118 2.77 -7.96 -24.19
N ASN A 119 2.32 -6.81 -24.68
CA ASN A 119 1.46 -6.71 -25.87
C ASN A 119 2.28 -6.62 -27.17
N SER A 120 3.58 -6.30 -27.08
CA SER A 120 4.47 -6.24 -28.24
C SER A 120 4.95 -7.65 -28.62
N ASN A 121 4.99 -7.92 -29.92
CA ASN A 121 5.61 -9.14 -30.45
C ASN A 121 7.13 -9.04 -30.58
N ASP A 122 7.68 -7.84 -30.39
CA ASP A 122 9.11 -7.56 -30.63
C ASP A 122 10.00 -8.00 -29.46
N TYR A 123 9.41 -8.09 -28.25
CA TYR A 123 10.16 -8.43 -27.04
C TYR A 123 9.86 -9.84 -26.57
N LYS A 124 10.91 -10.61 -26.31
CA LYS A 124 10.85 -11.95 -25.72
C LYS A 124 11.22 -11.96 -24.24
N ILE A 125 11.94 -10.96 -23.80
CA ILE A 125 12.47 -10.82 -22.44
C ILE A 125 12.21 -9.41 -21.97
N LEU A 126 11.61 -9.29 -20.78
CA LEU A 126 11.48 -8.05 -20.02
C LEU A 126 12.32 -8.18 -18.75
N ARG A 127 13.29 -7.28 -18.57
CA ARG A 127 14.08 -7.19 -17.34
C ARG A 127 13.59 -6.00 -16.51
N ILE A 128 13.19 -6.27 -15.27
CA ILE A 128 12.88 -5.25 -14.27
C ILE A 128 14.04 -5.23 -13.28
N SER A 129 14.80 -4.13 -13.24
CA SER A 129 15.92 -3.97 -12.31
C SER A 129 15.46 -3.26 -11.04
N LEU A 130 15.77 -3.88 -9.88
CA LEU A 130 15.53 -3.29 -8.56
C LEU A 130 16.85 -2.80 -7.93
N GLU A 131 17.91 -2.65 -8.73
CA GLU A 131 19.26 -2.32 -8.29
C GLU A 131 19.33 -0.99 -7.55
N TYR A 132 18.61 0.02 -8.05
CA TYR A 132 18.63 1.37 -7.48
C TYR A 132 17.65 1.58 -6.33
N LEU A 133 16.87 0.55 -5.96
CA LEU A 133 16.00 0.63 -4.80
C LEU A 133 16.77 0.36 -3.52
N SER A 134 16.52 1.16 -2.50
CA SER A 134 17.12 0.98 -1.19
C SER A 134 16.68 -0.32 -0.53
N PHE A 135 17.52 -0.86 0.36
CA PHE A 135 17.13 -1.91 1.29
C PHE A 135 16.34 -1.36 2.49
N SER A 136 16.29 -0.04 2.64
CA SER A 136 15.54 0.60 3.71
C SER A 136 14.03 0.35 3.54
N PHE A 137 13.34 0.22 4.66
CA PHE A 137 11.87 0.06 4.72
C PHE A 137 11.31 -1.16 3.97
N ASN A 138 12.13 -2.18 3.71
CA ASN A 138 11.76 -3.35 2.89
C ASN A 138 11.21 -2.95 1.49
N ALA A 139 11.72 -1.86 0.93
CA ALA A 139 11.19 -1.30 -0.33
C ALA A 139 11.27 -2.29 -1.49
N ARG A 140 12.39 -3.01 -1.61
CA ARG A 140 12.59 -4.01 -2.68
C ARG A 140 11.59 -5.16 -2.56
N GLU A 141 11.35 -5.64 -1.35
CA GLU A 141 10.43 -6.74 -1.07
C GLU A 141 8.99 -6.32 -1.34
N ILE A 142 8.60 -5.13 -0.91
CA ILE A 142 7.25 -4.59 -1.14
C ILE A 142 6.98 -4.44 -2.64
N ILE A 143 7.94 -3.90 -3.39
CA ILE A 143 7.79 -3.69 -4.84
C ILE A 143 7.78 -5.01 -5.58
N ALA A 144 8.71 -5.91 -5.26
CA ALA A 144 8.73 -7.23 -5.85
C ALA A 144 7.38 -7.95 -5.61
N ASN A 145 6.84 -7.86 -4.38
CA ASN A 145 5.53 -8.41 -4.06
C ASN A 145 4.40 -7.73 -4.85
N ALA A 146 4.41 -6.41 -5.01
CA ALA A 146 3.41 -5.70 -5.81
C ALA A 146 3.45 -6.14 -7.28
N ILE A 147 4.64 -6.28 -7.86
CA ILE A 147 4.84 -6.82 -9.21
C ILE A 147 4.30 -8.25 -9.30
N GLY A 148 4.64 -9.10 -8.34
CA GLY A 148 4.15 -10.48 -8.29
C GLY A 148 2.63 -10.55 -8.21
N ARG A 149 1.99 -9.73 -7.38
CA ARG A 149 0.52 -9.66 -7.27
C ARG A 149 -0.12 -9.18 -8.56
N TRP A 150 0.44 -8.18 -9.21
CA TRP A 150 -0.05 -7.70 -10.50
C TRP A 150 -0.01 -8.80 -11.56
N PHE A 151 1.11 -9.54 -11.67
CA PHE A 151 1.21 -10.65 -12.61
C PHE A 151 0.21 -11.77 -12.30
N LEU A 152 -0.01 -12.08 -11.03
CA LEU A 152 -0.99 -13.08 -10.61
C LEU A 152 -2.41 -12.66 -10.97
N GLU A 153 -2.76 -11.40 -10.80
CA GLU A 153 -4.05 -10.84 -11.20
C GLU A 153 -4.25 -10.94 -12.72
N GLN A 154 -3.25 -10.53 -13.51
CA GLN A 154 -3.30 -10.68 -14.98
C GLN A 154 -3.45 -12.15 -15.38
N ALA A 155 -2.78 -13.06 -14.68
CA ALA A 155 -2.87 -14.50 -14.93
C ALA A 155 -4.29 -15.04 -14.64
N ARG A 156 -4.90 -14.63 -13.50
CA ARG A 156 -6.28 -14.99 -13.13
C ARG A 156 -7.30 -14.52 -14.17
N HIS A 157 -7.04 -13.42 -14.87
CA HIS A 157 -7.80 -12.96 -16.03
C HIS A 157 -7.45 -13.71 -17.33
N TYR A 158 -6.75 -14.86 -17.24
CA TYR A 158 -6.39 -15.75 -18.36
C TYR A 158 -5.50 -15.12 -19.45
N ARG A 159 -4.83 -14.01 -19.15
CA ARG A 159 -4.00 -13.28 -20.12
C ARG A 159 -2.88 -14.15 -20.68
N PHE A 160 -2.27 -15.01 -19.88
CA PHE A 160 -1.10 -15.80 -20.23
C PHE A 160 -1.46 -17.23 -20.72
N ARG A 161 -2.73 -17.54 -20.87
CA ARG A 161 -3.16 -18.90 -21.28
C ARG A 161 -2.73 -19.27 -22.70
N LYS A 162 -2.75 -18.28 -23.61
CA LYS A 162 -2.32 -18.48 -25.00
C LYS A 162 -0.83 -18.27 -25.22
N GLN A 163 -0.23 -17.42 -24.41
CA GLN A 163 1.19 -17.07 -24.44
C GLN A 163 1.74 -17.15 -23.03
N PRO A 164 2.13 -18.37 -22.58
CA PRO A 164 2.67 -18.56 -21.25
C PRO A 164 3.94 -17.75 -21.03
N ILE A 165 4.13 -17.27 -19.80
CA ILE A 165 5.31 -16.53 -19.37
C ILE A 165 5.99 -17.22 -18.18
N ILE A 166 7.29 -16.96 -18.05
CA ILE A 166 8.09 -17.40 -16.91
C ILE A 166 8.62 -16.15 -16.21
N ILE A 167 8.32 -16.01 -14.92
CA ILE A 167 8.95 -15.01 -14.06
C ILE A 167 10.20 -15.62 -13.48
N ILE A 168 11.35 -15.02 -13.74
CA ILE A 168 12.65 -15.43 -13.18
C ILE A 168 13.01 -14.44 -12.08
N LEU A 169 13.16 -14.93 -10.86
CA LEU A 169 13.66 -14.16 -9.72
C LEU A 169 15.11 -14.54 -9.48
N ASP A 170 15.98 -13.62 -9.83
CA ASP A 170 17.39 -13.74 -9.49
C ASP A 170 17.62 -13.28 -8.04
N GLU A 171 18.49 -13.99 -7.31
CA GLU A 171 18.69 -13.80 -5.87
C GLU A 171 17.39 -13.80 -5.05
N ALA A 172 16.53 -14.78 -5.34
CA ALA A 172 15.16 -14.87 -4.82
C ALA A 172 15.06 -14.74 -3.29
N HIS A 173 16.09 -15.14 -2.54
CA HIS A 173 16.14 -15.00 -1.08
C HIS A 173 16.09 -13.54 -0.60
N GLN A 174 16.37 -12.55 -1.46
CA GLN A 174 16.24 -11.13 -1.12
C GLN A 174 14.79 -10.66 -1.12
N PHE A 175 13.92 -11.32 -1.86
CA PHE A 175 12.52 -10.91 -2.06
C PHE A 175 11.52 -11.84 -1.37
N ILE A 176 11.95 -13.07 -1.11
CA ILE A 176 11.12 -14.13 -0.55
C ILE A 176 11.90 -14.72 0.63
N ASN A 177 11.78 -14.13 1.79
CA ASN A 177 12.46 -14.59 2.98
C ASN A 177 11.45 -15.03 4.05
N LYS A 178 11.76 -16.11 4.80
CA LYS A 178 10.96 -16.59 5.93
C LYS A 178 10.68 -15.52 6.99
N HIS A 179 11.57 -14.54 7.10
CA HIS A 179 11.51 -13.48 8.11
C HIS A 179 10.80 -12.21 7.63
N ILE A 180 10.46 -12.12 6.34
CA ILE A 180 9.72 -11.00 5.80
C ILE A 180 8.23 -11.29 5.98
N GLY A 181 7.56 -10.48 6.80
CA GLY A 181 6.15 -10.66 7.12
C GLY A 181 5.95 -11.48 8.40
N SER A 182 6.75 -11.20 9.46
CA SER A 182 6.47 -11.68 10.81
C SER A 182 5.00 -11.39 11.18
N GLU A 183 4.43 -12.19 12.10
CA GLU A 183 3.00 -12.15 12.46
C GLU A 183 2.46 -10.75 12.80
N ASP A 184 3.34 -9.80 13.13
CA ASP A 184 3.02 -8.40 13.41
C ASP A 184 2.97 -7.51 12.16
N SER A 185 3.30 -7.99 10.96
CA SER A 185 3.23 -7.17 9.75
C SER A 185 1.85 -7.25 9.12
N LEU A 186 1.17 -6.09 9.03
CA LEU A 186 -0.13 -5.94 8.37
C LEU A 186 -0.09 -6.25 6.86
N VAL A 187 1.09 -6.31 6.28
CA VAL A 187 1.28 -6.54 4.84
C VAL A 187 1.86 -7.93 4.62
N ARG A 188 1.08 -8.82 4.05
CA ARG A 188 1.55 -10.13 3.60
C ARG A 188 2.32 -9.99 2.30
N LEU A 189 3.60 -10.39 2.32
CA LEU A 189 4.46 -10.46 1.14
C LEU A 189 4.44 -11.88 0.56
N ASP A 190 3.25 -12.35 0.17
CA ASP A 190 2.96 -13.73 -0.22
C ASP A 190 2.76 -13.94 -1.73
N ALA A 191 2.96 -12.89 -2.55
CA ALA A 191 2.69 -12.95 -3.99
C ALA A 191 3.38 -14.11 -4.69
N PHE A 192 4.65 -14.33 -4.40
CA PHE A 192 5.43 -15.37 -5.04
C PHE A 192 5.08 -16.77 -4.55
N GLU A 193 4.64 -16.90 -3.30
CA GLU A 193 4.08 -18.16 -2.79
C GLU A 193 2.80 -18.53 -3.52
N LEU A 194 1.92 -17.55 -3.72
CA LEU A 194 0.68 -17.74 -4.49
C LEU A 194 0.99 -18.03 -5.96
N LEU A 195 1.96 -17.32 -6.55
CA LEU A 195 2.41 -17.60 -7.92
C LEU A 195 2.93 -19.03 -8.08
N ALA A 196 3.73 -19.51 -7.15
CA ALA A 196 4.23 -20.89 -7.16
C ALA A 196 3.10 -21.92 -7.04
N LYS A 197 2.09 -21.66 -6.21
CA LYS A 197 0.95 -22.56 -5.95
C LYS A 197 -0.04 -22.62 -7.11
N GLU A 198 -0.38 -21.50 -7.71
CA GLU A 198 -1.52 -21.45 -8.66
C GLU A 198 -1.19 -20.90 -10.04
N GLY A 199 -0.06 -20.21 -10.23
CA GLY A 199 0.27 -19.52 -11.48
C GLY A 199 0.27 -20.44 -12.70
N ARG A 200 0.76 -21.66 -12.54
CA ARG A 200 0.81 -22.67 -13.62
C ARG A 200 -0.54 -22.94 -14.26
N LYS A 201 -1.64 -22.87 -13.50
CA LYS A 201 -3.01 -23.08 -14.01
C LYS A 201 -3.41 -22.03 -15.03
N TYR A 202 -2.78 -20.87 -14.98
CA TYR A 202 -3.09 -19.70 -15.79
C TYR A 202 -2.01 -19.38 -16.84
N GLY A 203 -1.01 -20.25 -16.99
CA GLY A 203 0.09 -20.04 -17.93
C GLY A 203 1.22 -19.16 -17.38
N LEU A 204 1.28 -18.97 -16.07
CA LEU A 204 2.32 -18.21 -15.40
C LEU A 204 3.20 -19.16 -14.58
N ASN A 205 4.48 -19.28 -14.95
CA ASN A 205 5.44 -20.09 -14.24
C ASN A 205 6.46 -19.21 -13.50
N ILE A 206 7.07 -19.78 -12.46
CA ILE A 206 8.11 -19.11 -11.69
C ILE A 206 9.39 -19.95 -11.71
N CYS A 207 10.52 -19.27 -11.86
CA CYS A 207 11.86 -19.83 -11.72
C CYS A 207 12.59 -19.02 -10.66
N LEU A 208 13.16 -19.69 -9.66
CA LEU A 208 13.89 -19.06 -8.57
C LEU A 208 15.37 -19.39 -8.72
N ALA A 209 16.21 -18.37 -8.82
CA ALA A 209 17.65 -18.49 -8.73
C ALA A 209 18.10 -17.95 -7.36
N THR A 210 18.83 -18.75 -6.57
CA THR A 210 19.28 -18.34 -5.26
C THR A 210 20.51 -19.12 -4.82
N GLN A 211 21.41 -18.45 -4.10
CA GLN A 211 22.54 -19.10 -3.43
C GLN A 211 22.18 -19.55 -1.99
N ARG A 212 20.97 -19.16 -1.49
CA ARG A 212 20.50 -19.43 -0.13
C ARG A 212 19.13 -20.10 -0.12
N PRO A 213 19.02 -21.35 -0.59
CA PRO A 213 17.71 -22.01 -0.67
C PRO A 213 17.08 -22.24 0.72
N ARG A 214 17.89 -22.33 1.78
CA ARG A 214 17.40 -22.50 3.17
C ARG A 214 16.63 -21.28 3.70
N ASP A 215 16.86 -20.10 3.13
CA ASP A 215 16.19 -18.86 3.53
C ASP A 215 14.79 -18.73 2.88
N LEU A 216 14.50 -19.55 1.88
CA LEU A 216 13.19 -19.57 1.23
C LEU A 216 12.14 -20.29 2.10
N PRO A 217 10.88 -19.80 2.12
CA PRO A 217 9.78 -20.48 2.79
C PRO A 217 9.54 -21.89 2.26
N GLU A 218 9.27 -22.85 3.17
CA GLU A 218 8.99 -24.24 2.80
C GLU A 218 7.77 -24.37 1.89
N GLY A 219 6.79 -23.48 2.05
CA GLY A 219 5.60 -23.41 1.21
C GLY A 219 5.91 -23.15 -0.26
N ILE A 220 7.03 -22.48 -0.56
CA ILE A 220 7.51 -22.25 -1.94
C ILE A 220 8.32 -23.45 -2.40
N LEU A 221 9.28 -23.89 -1.59
CA LEU A 221 10.16 -25.01 -1.96
C LEU A 221 9.37 -26.28 -2.29
N SER A 222 8.31 -26.55 -1.55
CA SER A 222 7.44 -27.72 -1.79
C SER A 222 6.68 -27.66 -3.13
N GLN A 223 6.57 -26.49 -3.74
CA GLN A 223 5.92 -26.31 -5.05
C GLN A 223 6.91 -26.38 -6.23
N MET A 224 8.22 -26.36 -5.95
CA MET A 224 9.25 -26.46 -7.00
C MET A 224 9.40 -27.91 -7.43
N GLY A 225 9.16 -28.16 -8.70
CA GLY A 225 9.23 -29.52 -9.26
C GLY A 225 10.64 -30.05 -9.52
N THR A 226 11.64 -29.16 -9.49
CA THR A 226 13.06 -29.50 -9.75
C THR A 226 13.91 -28.55 -8.92
N LEU A 227 14.82 -29.10 -8.15
CA LEU A 227 15.86 -28.38 -7.40
C LEU A 227 17.18 -28.47 -8.16
#